data_85d3585e523df81c7390e4ae1d809b22
#
_entry.id   85d3585e523df81c7390e4ae1d809b22
#
_cell.length_a   1.000
_cell.length_b   1.000
_cell.length_c   1.000
_cell.angle_alpha   90.00
_cell.angle_beta   90.00
_cell.angle_gamma   90.00
#
_symmetry.space_group_name_H-M   'P 1'
#
loop_
_entity.id
_entity.type
_entity.pdbx_description
1 polymer ?
#
loop_
_entity_poly.entity_id
_entity_poly.type
_entity_poly.pdbx_seq_one_letter_code
_entity_poly.pdbx_strand_id
1 'polypeptide(L)'
;MIKTLQASIPREKHRIQNTVLLFLSLLLVGLILLSASLGAYQIPFESVLGVLSSKLGLSWGYFTEPQSQVLMTIRFPRILMGILIGGGLGLAGAALQGLFRNPIVEPGLIGVSSGGAFFAVVFIVFGAGLTSLSPLFSLIGLPLFAFLGGLLVTFLVYNISSHSGKTDISVLILAGVAINALMGALIGLVLFYADDAALRNFTFWSLGDLGGSNWSKLGIAAALILPGIGFIIRLFPQLNAMALGEREAYHMGVNVQHVKYVLFLSSALIVGTAVSLSGTIGFVGLVVPHLIRLGFGADHRLVLPGSFLLGSILLSSADLLARNLVQPAELPIGIITALLGAPFFIYLIVNFKKVKH
;
A
#
# COMPACT_ATOMS: atom_id res chain seq x y z
N MET A 1 -23.29 21.06 -13.12
CA MET A 1 -23.56 21.13 -11.68
C MET A 1 -22.36 20.74 -10.78
N ILE A 2 -21.59 19.69 -11.08
CA ILE A 2 -20.39 19.33 -10.30
C ILE A 2 -19.27 20.40 -10.37
N LYS A 3 -19.08 21.08 -11.53
CA LYS A 3 -18.11 22.18 -11.68
C LYS A 3 -18.45 23.44 -10.86
N THR A 4 -19.72 23.69 -10.58
CA THR A 4 -20.17 24.86 -9.80
C THR A 4 -20.01 24.68 -8.29
N LEU A 5 -20.02 23.45 -7.78
CA LEU A 5 -19.74 23.15 -6.36
C LEU A 5 -18.25 23.34 -5.98
N GLN A 6 -17.33 23.33 -6.96
CA GLN A 6 -15.91 23.62 -6.72
C GLN A 6 -15.61 25.12 -6.47
N ALA A 7 -16.53 26.02 -6.79
CA ALA A 7 -16.31 27.47 -6.72
C ALA A 7 -16.48 28.09 -5.32
N SER A 8 -16.93 27.34 -4.31
CA SER A 8 -17.29 27.90 -2.99
C SER A 8 -16.37 27.49 -1.83
N ILE A 9 -15.25 26.79 -2.10
CA ILE A 9 -14.29 26.49 -1.02
C ILE A 9 -13.48 27.78 -0.74
N PRO A 10 -13.41 28.25 0.52
CA PRO A 10 -12.61 29.44 0.86
C PRO A 10 -11.17 29.28 0.37
N ARG A 11 -10.61 30.31 -0.27
CA ARG A 11 -9.22 30.33 -0.79
C ARG A 11 -8.19 29.90 0.27
N GLU A 12 -8.46 30.21 1.52
CA GLU A 12 -7.65 29.85 2.68
C GLU A 12 -7.54 28.33 2.88
N LYS A 13 -8.64 27.58 2.73
CA LYS A 13 -8.65 26.10 2.85
C LYS A 13 -7.81 25.44 1.76
N HIS A 14 -7.87 25.93 0.53
CA HIS A 14 -7.02 25.46 -0.56
C HIS A 14 -5.53 25.73 -0.30
N ARG A 15 -5.22 26.89 0.27
CA ARG A 15 -3.84 27.25 0.62
C ARG A 15 -3.27 26.30 1.67
N ILE A 16 -4.04 26.01 2.71
CA ILE A 16 -3.64 25.03 3.75
C ILE A 16 -3.41 23.64 3.14
N GLN A 17 -4.34 23.16 2.32
CA GLN A 17 -4.19 21.85 1.66
C GLN A 17 -2.91 21.77 0.82
N ASN A 18 -2.63 22.77 0.00
CA ASN A 18 -1.43 22.81 -0.83
C ASN A 18 -0.15 22.91 0.01
N THR A 19 -0.16 23.67 1.11
CA THR A 19 0.99 23.77 2.05
C THR A 19 1.29 22.42 2.70
N VAL A 20 0.27 21.69 3.13
CA VAL A 20 0.42 20.34 3.71
C VAL A 20 1.01 19.37 2.69
N LEU A 21 0.49 19.36 1.47
CA LEU A 21 1.02 18.48 0.40
C LEU A 21 2.47 18.83 0.05
N LEU A 22 2.80 20.12 -0.02
CA LEU A 22 4.17 20.59 -0.24
C LEU A 22 5.10 20.13 0.90
N PHE A 23 4.67 20.30 2.15
CA PHE A 23 5.46 19.87 3.32
C PHE A 23 5.72 18.36 3.30
N LEU A 24 4.69 17.54 3.07
CA LEU A 24 4.83 16.08 2.96
C LEU A 24 5.73 15.69 1.78
N SER A 25 5.65 16.38 0.65
CA SER A 25 6.51 16.13 -0.51
C SER A 25 7.98 16.45 -0.20
N LEU A 26 8.26 17.57 0.46
CA LEU A 26 9.62 17.92 0.87
C LEU A 26 10.18 16.93 1.90
N LEU A 27 9.35 16.49 2.86
CA LEU A 27 9.73 15.47 3.83
C LEU A 27 10.05 14.14 3.15
N LEU A 28 9.27 13.73 2.14
CA LEU A 28 9.53 12.53 1.36
C LEU A 28 10.85 12.64 0.59
N VAL A 29 11.11 13.77 -0.04
CA VAL A 29 12.39 14.00 -0.75
C VAL A 29 13.58 13.92 0.22
N GLY A 30 13.48 14.55 1.39
CA GLY A 30 14.50 14.45 2.43
C GLY A 30 14.73 13.00 2.88
N LEU A 31 13.66 12.23 3.05
CA LEU A 31 13.74 10.80 3.41
C LEU A 31 14.36 9.95 2.30
N ILE A 32 14.06 10.23 1.03
CA ILE A 32 14.70 9.55 -0.12
C ILE A 32 16.22 9.74 -0.06
N LEU A 33 16.67 10.98 0.11
CA LEU A 33 18.08 11.31 0.19
C LEU A 33 18.77 10.66 1.41
N LEU A 34 18.09 10.68 2.56
CA LEU A 34 18.57 10.01 3.76
C LEU A 34 18.67 8.49 3.57
N SER A 35 17.63 7.88 2.99
CA SER A 35 17.59 6.44 2.72
C SER A 35 18.61 6.01 1.65
N ALA A 36 18.94 6.88 0.72
CA ALA A 36 20.00 6.66 -0.26
C ALA A 36 21.40 6.71 0.38
N SER A 37 21.61 7.54 1.40
CA SER A 37 22.88 7.68 2.10
C SER A 37 23.12 6.58 3.14
N LEU A 38 22.10 6.25 3.96
CA LEU A 38 22.21 5.32 5.08
C LEU A 38 22.00 3.85 4.66
N GLY A 39 22.73 2.93 5.30
CA GLY A 39 22.66 1.48 5.10
C GLY A 39 23.97 0.81 5.48
N ALA A 40 24.07 -0.52 5.33
CA ALA A 40 25.28 -1.31 5.66
C ALA A 40 26.54 -0.77 4.96
N TYR A 41 26.43 -0.31 3.72
CA TYR A 41 27.47 0.43 3.01
C TYR A 41 27.14 1.93 3.05
N GLN A 42 27.82 2.70 3.89
CA GLN A 42 27.57 4.14 4.02
C GLN A 42 28.04 4.89 2.77
N ILE A 43 27.17 5.71 2.19
CA ILE A 43 27.47 6.55 1.03
C ILE A 43 27.32 8.01 1.46
N PRO A 44 28.38 8.82 1.38
CA PRO A 44 28.32 10.24 1.70
C PRO A 44 27.23 10.95 0.89
N PHE A 45 26.57 11.90 1.49
CA PHE A 45 25.48 12.65 0.85
C PHE A 45 25.95 13.34 -0.45
N GLU A 46 27.19 13.87 -0.47
CA GLU A 46 27.80 14.46 -1.66
C GLU A 46 27.92 13.46 -2.81
N SER A 47 28.26 12.19 -2.49
CA SER A 47 28.36 11.13 -3.50
C SER A 47 26.98 10.74 -4.04
N VAL A 48 25.92 10.76 -3.19
CA VAL A 48 24.54 10.55 -3.66
C VAL A 48 24.14 11.61 -4.68
N LEU A 49 24.40 12.88 -4.37
CA LEU A 49 24.15 13.99 -5.30
C LEU A 49 25.04 13.91 -6.55
N GLY A 50 26.30 13.49 -6.40
CA GLY A 50 27.22 13.26 -7.50
C GLY A 50 26.70 12.21 -8.50
N VAL A 51 26.24 11.06 -8.00
CA VAL A 51 25.65 10.01 -8.86
C VAL A 51 24.39 10.51 -9.55
N LEU A 52 23.50 11.21 -8.83
CA LEU A 52 22.27 11.77 -9.44
C LEU A 52 22.59 12.81 -10.51
N SER A 53 23.52 13.73 -10.24
CA SER A 53 23.93 14.75 -11.20
C SER A 53 24.57 14.15 -12.46
N SER A 54 25.41 13.12 -12.32
CA SER A 54 26.04 12.44 -13.46
C SER A 54 25.00 11.78 -14.37
N LYS A 55 23.92 11.22 -13.80
CA LYS A 55 22.82 10.63 -14.60
C LYS A 55 21.99 11.68 -15.34
N LEU A 56 22.00 12.92 -14.89
CA LEU A 56 21.39 14.07 -15.58
C LEU A 56 22.36 14.75 -16.58
N GLY A 57 23.55 14.20 -16.78
CA GLY A 57 24.55 14.76 -17.67
C GLY A 57 25.34 15.94 -17.08
N LEU A 58 25.24 16.15 -15.75
CA LEU A 58 25.95 17.19 -15.02
C LEU A 58 27.20 16.59 -14.35
N SER A 59 28.35 17.21 -14.46
CA SER A 59 29.59 16.77 -13.78
C SER A 59 29.74 17.45 -12.41
N TRP A 60 28.84 17.18 -11.49
CA TRP A 60 28.87 17.75 -10.13
C TRP A 60 29.04 16.66 -9.08
N GLY A 61 29.96 16.86 -8.15
CA GLY A 61 30.19 15.94 -7.03
C GLY A 61 31.15 14.78 -7.35
N TYR A 62 31.65 14.15 -6.30
CA TYR A 62 32.62 13.05 -6.37
C TYR A 62 31.94 11.74 -5.91
N PHE A 63 32.10 10.67 -6.66
CA PHE A 63 31.64 9.34 -6.28
C PHE A 63 32.51 8.26 -6.88
N THR A 64 32.53 7.09 -6.26
CA THR A 64 33.23 5.91 -6.77
C THR A 64 32.26 5.01 -7.53
N GLU A 65 32.78 4.18 -8.44
CA GLU A 65 31.96 3.23 -9.20
C GLU A 65 31.15 2.27 -8.29
N PRO A 66 31.69 1.69 -7.20
CA PRO A 66 30.91 0.88 -6.26
C PRO A 66 29.75 1.65 -5.62
N GLN A 67 29.93 2.92 -5.26
CA GLN A 67 28.86 3.76 -4.71
C GLN A 67 27.72 3.94 -5.73
N SER A 68 28.07 4.21 -6.99
CA SER A 68 27.09 4.33 -8.08
C SER A 68 26.32 3.02 -8.29
N GLN A 69 27.01 1.88 -8.30
CA GLN A 69 26.39 0.57 -8.47
C GLN A 69 25.41 0.25 -7.32
N VAL A 70 25.83 0.41 -6.06
CA VAL A 70 24.95 0.18 -4.89
C VAL A 70 23.73 1.09 -4.94
N LEU A 71 23.90 2.36 -5.26
CA LEU A 71 22.78 3.30 -5.37
C LEU A 71 21.80 2.90 -6.47
N MET A 72 22.31 2.63 -7.67
CA MET A 72 21.46 2.42 -8.85
C MET A 72 20.84 1.03 -8.91
N THR A 73 21.55 -0.02 -8.47
CA THR A 73 21.04 -1.41 -8.61
C THR A 73 20.30 -1.91 -7.39
N ILE A 74 20.61 -1.38 -6.19
CA ILE A 74 20.03 -1.89 -4.94
C ILE A 74 19.12 -0.84 -4.28
N ARG A 75 19.64 0.39 -4.03
CA ARG A 75 18.92 1.35 -3.17
C ARG A 75 17.76 2.03 -3.88
N PHE A 76 17.97 2.60 -5.06
CA PHE A 76 16.91 3.31 -5.76
C PHE A 76 15.71 2.44 -6.10
N PRO A 77 15.85 1.22 -6.65
CA PRO A 77 14.68 0.36 -6.87
C PRO A 77 13.91 0.07 -5.58
N ARG A 78 14.62 -0.16 -4.46
CA ARG A 78 14.01 -0.43 -3.15
C ARG A 78 13.28 0.79 -2.58
N ILE A 79 13.90 1.97 -2.61
CA ILE A 79 13.29 3.22 -2.15
C ILE A 79 12.04 3.54 -2.96
N LEU A 80 12.11 3.47 -4.28
CA LEU A 80 10.99 3.73 -5.17
C LEU A 80 9.86 2.70 -4.99
N MET A 81 10.21 1.43 -4.75
CA MET A 81 9.25 0.39 -4.41
C MET A 81 8.53 0.71 -3.09
N GLY A 82 9.27 1.12 -2.05
CA GLY A 82 8.69 1.54 -0.76
C GLY A 82 7.74 2.73 -0.90
N ILE A 83 8.09 3.72 -1.72
CA ILE A 83 7.24 4.87 -2.05
C ILE A 83 5.95 4.41 -2.73
N LEU A 84 6.08 3.57 -3.75
CA LEU A 84 4.95 3.13 -4.57
C LEU A 84 3.99 2.24 -3.78
N ILE A 85 4.52 1.28 -3.02
CA ILE A 85 3.73 0.36 -2.18
C ILE A 85 3.13 1.11 -1.00
N GLY A 86 3.92 1.85 -0.23
CA GLY A 86 3.45 2.59 0.94
C GLY A 86 2.40 3.64 0.57
N GLY A 87 2.66 4.42 -0.48
CA GLY A 87 1.72 5.38 -1.01
C GLY A 87 0.45 4.74 -1.55
N GLY A 88 0.60 3.63 -2.30
CA GLY A 88 -0.53 2.86 -2.83
C GLY A 88 -1.42 2.31 -1.73
N LEU A 89 -0.84 1.68 -0.69
CA LEU A 89 -1.59 1.16 0.47
C LEU A 89 -2.31 2.28 1.23
N GLY A 90 -1.65 3.42 1.49
CA GLY A 90 -2.25 4.58 2.13
C GLY A 90 -3.41 5.15 1.32
N LEU A 91 -3.25 5.28 0.01
CA LEU A 91 -4.29 5.76 -0.91
C LEU A 91 -5.48 4.80 -0.99
N ALA A 92 -5.23 3.49 -1.18
CA ALA A 92 -6.27 2.48 -1.23
C ALA A 92 -7.06 2.43 0.09
N GLY A 93 -6.37 2.53 1.23
CA GLY A 93 -7.00 2.66 2.54
C GLY A 93 -7.90 3.89 2.64
N ALA A 94 -7.42 5.06 2.20
CA ALA A 94 -8.19 6.30 2.17
C ALA A 94 -9.47 6.18 1.32
N ALA A 95 -9.34 5.56 0.15
CA ALA A 95 -10.45 5.33 -0.78
C ALA A 95 -11.51 4.40 -0.20
N LEU A 96 -11.10 3.25 0.37
CA LEU A 96 -12.02 2.28 0.98
C LEU A 96 -12.68 2.83 2.25
N GLN A 97 -11.93 3.54 3.10
CA GLN A 97 -12.52 4.22 4.27
C GLN A 97 -13.54 5.29 3.87
N GLY A 98 -13.31 6.02 2.77
CA GLY A 98 -14.27 6.97 2.19
C GLY A 98 -15.49 6.26 1.64
N LEU A 99 -15.29 5.16 0.90
CA LEU A 99 -16.35 4.33 0.34
C LEU A 99 -17.26 3.72 1.41
N PHE A 100 -16.68 3.14 2.45
CA PHE A 100 -17.41 2.50 3.55
C PHE A 100 -17.90 3.50 4.61
N ARG A 101 -17.49 4.76 4.52
CA ARG A 101 -17.75 5.79 5.55
C ARG A 101 -17.38 5.33 6.95
N ASN A 102 -16.32 4.53 7.02
CA ASN A 102 -15.83 3.93 8.24
C ASN A 102 -14.31 4.07 8.30
N PRO A 103 -13.76 4.86 9.26
CA PRO A 103 -12.33 5.15 9.33
C PRO A 103 -11.48 3.96 9.78
N ILE A 104 -12.07 2.87 10.26
CA ILE A 104 -11.36 1.66 10.70
C ILE A 104 -11.30 0.56 9.65
N VAL A 105 -11.79 0.82 8.43
CA VAL A 105 -11.67 -0.15 7.33
C VAL A 105 -10.24 -0.20 6.84
N GLU A 106 -9.71 -1.42 6.78
CA GLU A 106 -8.41 -1.73 6.22
C GLU A 106 -8.57 -2.44 4.86
N PRO A 107 -7.69 -2.18 3.87
CA PRO A 107 -7.73 -2.88 2.58
C PRO A 107 -7.72 -4.41 2.67
N GLY A 108 -7.10 -4.99 3.69
CA GLY A 108 -7.11 -6.43 3.94
C GLY A 108 -8.50 -7.04 4.15
N LEU A 109 -9.49 -6.24 4.60
CA LEU A 109 -10.87 -6.72 4.79
C LEU A 109 -11.57 -7.14 3.51
N ILE A 110 -11.13 -6.70 2.34
CA ILE A 110 -11.70 -7.15 1.06
C ILE A 110 -11.13 -8.50 0.58
N GLY A 111 -10.34 -9.19 1.42
CA GLY A 111 -9.82 -10.53 1.14
C GLY A 111 -8.56 -10.58 0.28
N VAL A 112 -8.05 -9.44 -0.19
CA VAL A 112 -6.90 -9.40 -1.11
C VAL A 112 -5.62 -9.94 -0.48
N SER A 113 -5.33 -9.57 0.78
CA SER A 113 -4.12 -10.01 1.48
C SER A 113 -4.17 -11.49 1.85
N SER A 114 -5.30 -11.98 2.36
CA SER A 114 -5.48 -13.39 2.73
C SER A 114 -5.48 -14.31 1.52
N GLY A 115 -6.12 -13.89 0.42
CA GLY A 115 -6.06 -14.60 -0.86
C GLY A 115 -4.66 -14.68 -1.42
N GLY A 116 -3.93 -13.55 -1.39
CA GLY A 116 -2.52 -13.51 -1.78
C GLY A 116 -1.65 -14.44 -0.94
N ALA A 117 -1.85 -14.43 0.39
CA ALA A 117 -1.10 -15.28 1.32
C ALA A 117 -1.42 -16.78 1.11
N PHE A 118 -2.67 -17.14 0.88
CA PHE A 118 -3.04 -18.54 0.59
C PHE A 118 -2.39 -19.05 -0.69
N PHE A 119 -2.49 -18.31 -1.78
CA PHE A 119 -1.87 -18.74 -3.04
C PHE A 119 -0.32 -18.68 -3.00
N ALA A 120 0.25 -17.76 -2.21
CA ALA A 120 1.69 -17.72 -1.95
C ALA A 120 2.16 -18.99 -1.22
N VAL A 121 1.49 -19.41 -0.15
CA VAL A 121 1.87 -20.64 0.58
C VAL A 121 1.68 -21.88 -0.27
N VAL A 122 0.63 -21.96 -1.07
CA VAL A 122 0.43 -23.06 -2.03
C VAL A 122 1.60 -23.13 -3.02
N PHE A 123 2.05 -21.99 -3.55
CA PHE A 123 3.20 -21.97 -4.45
C PHE A 123 4.51 -22.32 -3.73
N ILE A 124 4.74 -21.85 -2.52
CA ILE A 124 5.96 -22.14 -1.73
C ILE A 124 6.05 -23.65 -1.42
N VAL A 125 4.93 -24.29 -1.04
CA VAL A 125 4.91 -25.70 -0.64
C VAL A 125 4.88 -26.64 -1.84
N PHE A 126 4.08 -26.34 -2.86
CA PHE A 126 3.84 -27.26 -3.97
C PHE A 126 4.40 -26.82 -5.32
N GLY A 127 4.94 -25.59 -5.39
CA GLY A 127 5.40 -24.99 -6.64
C GLY A 127 6.76 -25.47 -7.17
N ALA A 128 7.48 -26.33 -6.42
CA ALA A 128 8.79 -26.83 -6.83
C ALA A 128 8.77 -27.52 -8.22
N GLY A 129 7.71 -28.25 -8.53
CA GLY A 129 7.50 -28.84 -9.86
C GLY A 129 7.35 -27.81 -10.97
N LEU A 130 6.70 -26.68 -10.72
CA LEU A 130 6.53 -25.59 -11.68
C LEU A 130 7.82 -24.81 -11.92
N THR A 131 8.63 -24.59 -10.88
CA THR A 131 9.92 -23.89 -11.00
C THR A 131 10.94 -24.73 -11.80
N SER A 132 10.85 -26.06 -11.76
CA SER A 132 11.69 -26.94 -12.57
C SER A 132 11.31 -26.96 -14.05
N LEU A 133 10.05 -26.62 -14.40
CA LEU A 133 9.58 -26.61 -15.79
C LEU A 133 10.07 -25.39 -16.60
N SER A 134 10.27 -24.25 -15.92
CA SER A 134 10.69 -23.02 -16.60
C SER A 134 11.39 -22.05 -15.63
N PRO A 135 12.54 -21.46 -16.05
CA PRO A 135 13.21 -20.40 -15.29
C PRO A 135 12.30 -19.19 -15.00
N LEU A 136 11.28 -18.96 -15.84
CA LEU A 136 10.32 -17.90 -15.65
C LEU A 136 9.51 -18.10 -14.37
N PHE A 137 9.07 -19.33 -14.08
CA PHE A 137 8.32 -19.62 -12.84
C PHE A 137 9.17 -19.48 -11.59
N SER A 138 10.49 -19.68 -11.66
CA SER A 138 11.36 -19.42 -10.52
C SER A 138 11.46 -17.93 -10.20
N LEU A 139 11.31 -17.05 -11.22
CA LEU A 139 11.47 -15.61 -11.06
C LEU A 139 10.15 -14.90 -10.67
N ILE A 140 9.04 -15.24 -11.33
CA ILE A 140 7.76 -14.53 -11.17
C ILE A 140 6.63 -15.39 -10.58
N GLY A 141 6.86 -16.69 -10.35
CA GLY A 141 5.80 -17.62 -9.91
C GLY A 141 5.15 -17.20 -8.61
N LEU A 142 5.95 -16.97 -7.56
CA LEU A 142 5.42 -16.55 -6.26
C LEU A 142 4.62 -15.22 -6.35
N PRO A 143 5.16 -14.12 -6.92
CA PRO A 143 4.38 -12.91 -7.14
C PRO A 143 3.11 -13.11 -7.96
N LEU A 144 3.18 -13.89 -9.03
CA LEU A 144 2.04 -14.16 -9.90
C LEU A 144 0.91 -14.90 -9.17
N PHE A 145 1.25 -15.98 -8.45
CA PHE A 145 0.28 -16.74 -7.67
C PHE A 145 -0.35 -15.88 -6.58
N ALA A 146 0.46 -15.15 -5.82
CA ALA A 146 -0.05 -14.25 -4.78
C ALA A 146 -0.97 -13.16 -5.37
N PHE A 147 -0.61 -12.56 -6.50
CA PHE A 147 -1.42 -11.55 -7.18
C PHE A 147 -2.77 -12.12 -7.64
N LEU A 148 -2.74 -13.24 -8.37
CA LEU A 148 -3.96 -13.89 -8.87
C LEU A 148 -4.85 -14.37 -7.73
N GLY A 149 -4.26 -14.94 -6.67
CA GLY A 149 -4.99 -15.36 -5.47
C GLY A 149 -5.67 -14.20 -4.77
N GLY A 150 -4.96 -13.07 -4.61
CA GLY A 150 -5.54 -11.85 -4.06
C GLY A 150 -6.71 -11.34 -4.86
N LEU A 151 -6.58 -11.25 -6.20
CA LEU A 151 -7.67 -10.82 -7.07
C LEU A 151 -8.85 -11.79 -7.06
N LEU A 152 -8.60 -13.10 -7.11
CA LEU A 152 -9.65 -14.12 -7.09
C LEU A 152 -10.47 -14.04 -5.83
N VAL A 153 -9.82 -13.99 -4.66
CA VAL A 153 -10.52 -13.91 -3.37
C VAL A 153 -11.28 -12.60 -3.23
N THR A 154 -10.69 -11.48 -3.68
CA THR A 154 -11.39 -10.19 -3.72
C THR A 154 -12.62 -10.23 -4.61
N PHE A 155 -12.52 -10.86 -5.78
CA PHE A 155 -13.65 -11.05 -6.69
C PHE A 155 -14.77 -11.91 -6.06
N LEU A 156 -14.41 -12.97 -5.33
CA LEU A 156 -15.37 -13.79 -4.58
C LEU A 156 -16.11 -12.95 -3.52
N VAL A 157 -15.38 -12.17 -2.72
CA VAL A 157 -15.97 -11.28 -1.71
C VAL A 157 -16.90 -10.27 -2.36
N TYR A 158 -16.50 -9.67 -3.48
CA TYR A 158 -17.34 -8.73 -4.23
C TYR A 158 -18.62 -9.38 -4.75
N ASN A 159 -18.53 -10.56 -5.36
CA ASN A 159 -19.71 -11.27 -5.88
C ASN A 159 -20.70 -11.66 -4.80
N ILE A 160 -20.24 -12.16 -3.65
CA ILE A 160 -21.09 -12.49 -2.49
C ILE A 160 -21.84 -11.25 -1.99
N SER A 161 -21.17 -10.09 -2.02
CA SER A 161 -21.73 -8.82 -1.52
C SER A 161 -22.58 -8.06 -2.52
N SER A 162 -22.60 -8.51 -3.78
CA SER A 162 -23.32 -7.83 -4.88
C SER A 162 -24.52 -8.64 -5.32
N HIS A 163 -25.71 -8.06 -5.20
CA HIS A 163 -26.97 -8.66 -5.67
C HIS A 163 -27.72 -7.69 -6.58
N SER A 164 -28.17 -8.16 -7.74
CA SER A 164 -28.97 -7.37 -8.71
C SER A 164 -28.28 -6.04 -9.08
N GLY A 165 -26.95 -6.02 -9.22
CA GLY A 165 -26.19 -4.84 -9.59
C GLY A 165 -25.98 -3.81 -8.48
N LYS A 166 -26.35 -4.15 -7.23
CA LYS A 166 -26.13 -3.31 -6.04
C LYS A 166 -25.21 -4.01 -5.07
N THR A 167 -24.16 -3.31 -4.64
CA THR A 167 -23.22 -3.82 -3.64
C THR A 167 -23.62 -3.32 -2.25
N ASP A 168 -23.88 -4.28 -1.34
CA ASP A 168 -24.14 -3.99 0.07
C ASP A 168 -22.83 -4.00 0.85
N ILE A 169 -22.52 -2.86 1.49
CA ILE A 169 -21.29 -2.65 2.24
C ILE A 169 -21.23 -3.55 3.48
N SER A 170 -22.35 -3.76 4.18
CA SER A 170 -22.37 -4.59 5.38
C SER A 170 -22.11 -6.05 5.04
N VAL A 171 -22.74 -6.54 3.97
CA VAL A 171 -22.50 -7.90 3.44
C VAL A 171 -21.05 -8.05 2.98
N LEU A 172 -20.49 -7.02 2.35
CA LEU A 172 -19.09 -7.04 1.89
C LEU A 172 -18.11 -7.21 3.05
N ILE A 173 -18.29 -6.46 4.15
CA ILE A 173 -17.44 -6.58 5.34
C ILE A 173 -17.59 -7.97 5.96
N LEU A 174 -18.82 -8.49 6.12
CA LEU A 174 -19.06 -9.81 6.68
C LEU A 174 -18.47 -10.93 5.81
N ALA A 175 -18.67 -10.85 4.49
CA ALA A 175 -18.09 -11.79 3.54
C ALA A 175 -16.55 -11.76 3.60
N GLY A 176 -15.97 -10.56 3.69
CA GLY A 176 -14.52 -10.39 3.84
C GLY A 176 -13.99 -11.05 5.11
N VAL A 177 -14.65 -10.85 6.26
CA VAL A 177 -14.25 -11.49 7.52
C VAL A 177 -14.36 -13.01 7.43
N ALA A 178 -15.46 -13.54 6.89
CA ALA A 178 -15.66 -14.99 6.73
C ALA A 178 -14.62 -15.61 5.78
N ILE A 179 -14.38 -14.99 4.64
CA ILE A 179 -13.38 -15.47 3.66
C ILE A 179 -11.97 -15.36 4.22
N ASN A 180 -11.62 -14.30 4.95
CA ASN A 180 -10.32 -14.18 5.61
C ASN A 180 -10.10 -15.31 6.62
N ALA A 181 -11.11 -15.66 7.41
CA ALA A 181 -11.04 -16.79 8.34
C ALA A 181 -10.86 -18.13 7.60
N LEU A 182 -11.60 -18.34 6.50
CA LEU A 182 -11.45 -19.52 5.65
C LEU A 182 -10.04 -19.61 5.04
N MET A 183 -9.53 -18.51 4.48
CA MET A 183 -8.16 -18.48 3.94
C MET A 183 -7.12 -18.79 5.02
N GLY A 184 -7.29 -18.25 6.23
CA GLY A 184 -6.44 -18.56 7.37
C GLY A 184 -6.42 -20.04 7.72
N ALA A 185 -7.58 -20.70 7.74
CA ALA A 185 -7.69 -22.15 7.96
C ALA A 185 -6.99 -22.96 6.84
N LEU A 186 -7.19 -22.56 5.58
CA LEU A 186 -6.55 -23.20 4.43
C LEU A 186 -5.03 -23.01 4.43
N ILE A 187 -4.54 -21.82 4.81
CA ILE A 187 -3.11 -21.58 5.02
C ILE A 187 -2.55 -22.54 6.07
N GLY A 188 -3.23 -22.66 7.23
CA GLY A 188 -2.84 -23.60 8.27
C GLY A 188 -2.81 -25.05 7.79
N LEU A 189 -3.79 -25.45 6.98
CA LEU A 189 -3.84 -26.79 6.39
C LEU A 189 -2.66 -27.05 5.45
N VAL A 190 -2.30 -26.09 4.58
CA VAL A 190 -1.15 -26.22 3.67
C VAL A 190 0.15 -26.28 4.47
N LEU A 191 0.30 -25.45 5.50
CA LEU A 191 1.49 -25.42 6.35
C LEU A 191 1.66 -26.71 7.17
N PHE A 192 0.57 -27.41 7.49
CA PHE A 192 0.64 -28.71 8.16
C PHE A 192 1.40 -29.77 7.33
N TYR A 193 1.34 -29.67 5.99
CA TYR A 193 2.08 -30.55 5.07
C TYR A 193 3.42 -29.97 4.60
N ALA A 194 3.79 -28.76 5.06
CA ALA A 194 5.01 -28.09 4.65
C ALA A 194 6.23 -28.65 5.37
N ASP A 195 7.37 -28.66 4.69
CA ASP A 195 8.66 -28.88 5.33
C ASP A 195 9.16 -27.61 6.07
N ASP A 196 10.22 -27.74 6.86
CA ASP A 196 10.78 -26.62 7.64
C ASP A 196 11.26 -25.47 6.76
N ALA A 197 11.73 -25.74 5.55
CA ALA A 197 12.20 -24.73 4.62
C ALA A 197 11.02 -23.91 4.07
N ALA A 198 9.94 -24.56 3.64
CA ALA A 198 8.73 -23.91 3.17
C ALA A 198 8.04 -23.10 4.29
N LEU A 199 7.98 -23.66 5.51
CA LEU A 199 7.45 -22.97 6.68
C LEU A 199 8.21 -21.67 6.95
N ARG A 200 9.55 -21.73 6.94
CA ARG A 200 10.41 -20.56 7.12
C ARG A 200 10.22 -19.54 6.00
N ASN A 201 10.22 -19.98 4.76
CA ASN A 201 10.05 -19.11 3.59
C ASN A 201 8.71 -18.37 3.62
N PHE A 202 7.62 -19.09 3.95
CA PHE A 202 6.31 -18.47 4.09
C PHE A 202 6.26 -17.47 5.26
N THR A 203 6.87 -17.82 6.40
CA THR A 203 6.92 -16.94 7.58
C THR A 203 7.60 -15.61 7.24
N PHE A 204 8.78 -15.63 6.62
CA PHE A 204 9.47 -14.40 6.20
C PHE A 204 8.68 -13.63 5.15
N TRP A 205 8.13 -14.33 4.15
CA TRP A 205 7.30 -13.68 3.14
C TRP A 205 6.07 -13.00 3.75
N SER A 206 5.41 -13.65 4.70
CA SER A 206 4.20 -13.12 5.36
C SER A 206 4.48 -11.91 6.25
N LEU A 207 5.70 -11.71 6.70
CA LEU A 207 6.12 -10.57 7.51
C LEU A 207 6.47 -9.33 6.67
N GLY A 208 6.51 -9.47 5.36
CA GLY A 208 6.77 -8.37 4.42
C GLY A 208 8.24 -7.97 4.31
N ASP A 209 8.70 -7.82 3.08
CA ASP A 209 10.08 -7.45 2.74
C ASP A 209 10.15 -6.64 1.44
N LEU A 210 11.09 -5.68 1.40
CA LEU A 210 11.46 -4.93 0.20
C LEU A 210 12.88 -5.25 -0.30
N GLY A 211 13.63 -6.14 0.39
CA GLY A 211 15.03 -6.47 0.06
C GLY A 211 15.22 -7.05 -1.33
N GLY A 212 14.21 -7.79 -1.83
CA GLY A 212 14.23 -8.35 -3.18
C GLY A 212 13.84 -7.40 -4.31
N SER A 213 13.75 -6.08 -4.07
CA SER A 213 13.37 -5.08 -5.07
C SER A 213 14.45 -4.88 -6.12
N ASN A 214 14.03 -4.81 -7.38
CA ASN A 214 14.87 -4.46 -8.53
C ASN A 214 14.07 -3.67 -9.57
N TRP A 215 14.72 -3.17 -10.61
CA TRP A 215 14.08 -2.34 -11.63
C TRP A 215 12.95 -3.06 -12.38
N SER A 216 13.09 -4.36 -12.63
CA SER A 216 12.06 -5.15 -13.32
C SER A 216 10.79 -5.27 -12.47
N LYS A 217 10.94 -5.62 -11.18
CA LYS A 217 9.81 -5.67 -10.25
C LYS A 217 9.18 -4.30 -10.04
N LEU A 218 10.00 -3.24 -9.95
CA LEU A 218 9.51 -1.86 -9.86
C LEU A 218 8.72 -1.47 -11.11
N GLY A 219 9.17 -1.85 -12.29
CA GLY A 219 8.44 -1.62 -13.54
C GLY A 219 7.06 -2.29 -13.54
N ILE A 220 6.97 -3.54 -13.08
CA ILE A 220 5.71 -4.28 -12.93
C ILE A 220 4.82 -3.59 -11.90
N ALA A 221 5.36 -3.23 -10.72
CA ALA A 221 4.63 -2.52 -9.69
C ALA A 221 4.07 -1.19 -10.20
N ALA A 222 4.88 -0.41 -10.90
CA ALA A 222 4.47 0.88 -11.46
C ALA A 222 3.37 0.72 -12.52
N ALA A 223 3.50 -0.27 -13.41
CA ALA A 223 2.52 -0.54 -14.46
C ALA A 223 1.14 -0.93 -13.91
N LEU A 224 1.09 -1.58 -12.74
CA LEU A 224 -0.17 -2.02 -12.11
C LEU A 224 -0.70 -0.99 -11.09
N ILE A 225 0.16 -0.40 -10.28
CA ILE A 225 -0.25 0.51 -9.18
C ILE A 225 -0.59 1.91 -9.71
N LEU A 226 0.19 2.49 -10.63
CA LEU A 226 -0.03 3.87 -11.09
C LEU A 226 -1.40 4.09 -11.77
N PRO A 227 -1.91 3.20 -12.63
CA PRO A 227 -3.28 3.33 -13.14
C PRO A 227 -4.33 3.31 -12.03
N GLY A 228 -4.20 2.41 -11.04
CA GLY A 228 -5.09 2.35 -9.88
C GLY A 228 -5.10 3.65 -9.08
N ILE A 229 -3.92 4.23 -8.83
CA ILE A 229 -3.77 5.56 -8.20
C ILE A 229 -4.50 6.63 -9.02
N GLY A 230 -4.29 6.65 -10.34
CA GLY A 230 -4.91 7.62 -11.24
C GLY A 230 -6.44 7.56 -11.22
N PHE A 231 -7.03 6.35 -11.19
CA PHE A 231 -8.47 6.17 -11.08
C PHE A 231 -9.01 6.62 -9.72
N ILE A 232 -8.37 6.25 -8.62
CA ILE A 232 -8.81 6.63 -7.27
C ILE A 232 -8.75 8.15 -7.09
N ILE A 233 -7.65 8.80 -7.47
CA ILE A 233 -7.49 10.26 -7.30
C ILE A 233 -8.56 11.02 -8.08
N ARG A 234 -8.93 10.58 -9.27
CA ARG A 234 -9.99 11.25 -10.07
C ARG A 234 -11.37 11.18 -9.44
N LEU A 235 -11.59 10.25 -8.52
CA LEU A 235 -12.89 10.04 -7.86
C LEU A 235 -13.05 10.83 -6.55
N PHE A 236 -12.13 11.77 -6.21
CA PHE A 236 -12.28 12.57 -4.98
C PHE A 236 -13.60 13.36 -4.89
N PRO A 237 -14.17 13.93 -5.98
CA PRO A 237 -15.43 14.66 -5.87
C PRO A 237 -16.61 13.74 -5.56
N GLN A 238 -16.60 12.54 -6.17
CA GLN A 238 -17.63 11.54 -5.94
C GLN A 238 -17.55 10.97 -4.51
N LEU A 239 -16.32 10.76 -3.98
CA LEU A 239 -16.13 10.36 -2.59
C LEU A 239 -16.60 11.43 -1.60
N ASN A 240 -16.37 12.71 -1.89
CA ASN A 240 -16.88 13.81 -1.08
C ASN A 240 -18.43 13.87 -1.11
N ALA A 241 -19.04 13.61 -2.26
CA ALA A 241 -20.49 13.52 -2.37
C ALA A 241 -21.04 12.31 -1.59
N MET A 242 -20.39 11.13 -1.70
CA MET A 242 -20.78 9.93 -0.97
C MET A 242 -20.61 10.04 0.54
N ALA A 243 -19.74 10.92 1.02
CA ALA A 243 -19.60 11.21 2.44
C ALA A 243 -20.90 11.80 3.06
N LEU A 244 -21.73 12.48 2.26
CA LEU A 244 -23.03 13.00 2.67
C LEU A 244 -24.11 11.90 2.73
N GLY A 245 -23.95 10.81 1.98
CA GLY A 245 -24.91 9.73 1.85
C GLY A 245 -24.95 9.19 0.42
N GLU A 246 -25.29 7.90 0.27
CA GLU A 246 -25.42 7.31 -1.08
C GLU A 246 -26.62 7.87 -1.83
N ARG A 247 -27.74 8.14 -1.13
CA ARG A 247 -28.94 8.77 -1.71
C ARG A 247 -28.65 10.20 -2.16
N GLU A 248 -28.01 10.97 -1.31
CA GLU A 248 -27.63 12.36 -1.57
C GLU A 248 -26.65 12.44 -2.76
N ALA A 249 -25.65 11.56 -2.79
CA ALA A 249 -24.73 11.45 -3.91
C ALA A 249 -25.46 11.11 -5.22
N TYR A 250 -26.41 10.18 -5.19
CA TYR A 250 -27.23 9.84 -6.36
C TYR A 250 -28.05 11.03 -6.87
N HIS A 251 -28.69 11.79 -5.96
CA HIS A 251 -29.43 13.01 -6.33
C HIS A 251 -28.51 14.12 -6.89
N MET A 252 -27.23 14.13 -6.52
CA MET A 252 -26.22 15.01 -7.13
C MET A 252 -25.67 14.50 -8.47
N GLY A 253 -26.21 13.38 -9.01
CA GLY A 253 -25.83 12.81 -10.30
C GLY A 253 -24.62 11.87 -10.26
N VAL A 254 -24.22 11.39 -9.07
CA VAL A 254 -23.15 10.42 -8.94
C VAL A 254 -23.67 9.01 -9.23
N ASN A 255 -23.04 8.30 -10.16
CA ASN A 255 -23.28 6.87 -10.33
C ASN A 255 -22.57 6.07 -9.23
N VAL A 256 -23.28 5.89 -8.10
CA VAL A 256 -22.71 5.29 -6.88
C VAL A 256 -22.14 3.89 -7.13
N GLN A 257 -22.83 3.06 -7.94
CA GLN A 257 -22.37 1.68 -8.21
C GLN A 257 -21.11 1.65 -9.06
N HIS A 258 -21.00 2.53 -10.06
CA HIS A 258 -19.79 2.67 -10.85
C HIS A 258 -18.60 3.11 -9.99
N VAL A 259 -18.81 4.09 -9.09
CA VAL A 259 -17.77 4.56 -8.16
C VAL A 259 -17.33 3.42 -7.22
N LYS A 260 -18.27 2.67 -6.64
CA LYS A 260 -17.96 1.48 -5.82
C LYS A 260 -17.09 0.48 -6.58
N TYR A 261 -17.50 0.13 -7.79
CA TYR A 261 -16.79 -0.83 -8.63
C TYR A 261 -15.35 -0.38 -8.95
N VAL A 262 -15.19 0.87 -9.40
CA VAL A 262 -13.86 1.40 -9.77
C VAL A 262 -12.95 1.49 -8.56
N LEU A 263 -13.45 1.99 -7.42
CA LEU A 263 -12.65 2.09 -6.19
C LEU A 263 -12.24 0.71 -5.67
N PHE A 264 -13.16 -0.25 -5.70
CA PHE A 264 -12.89 -1.61 -5.25
C PHE A 264 -11.85 -2.30 -6.13
N LEU A 265 -12.04 -2.25 -7.45
CA LEU A 265 -11.10 -2.84 -8.41
C LEU A 265 -9.71 -2.19 -8.34
N SER A 266 -9.66 -0.85 -8.30
CA SER A 266 -8.39 -0.12 -8.19
C SER A 266 -7.68 -0.42 -6.88
N SER A 267 -8.41 -0.51 -5.75
CA SER A 267 -7.83 -0.88 -4.46
C SER A 267 -7.32 -2.33 -4.47
N ALA A 268 -8.06 -3.26 -5.06
CA ALA A 268 -7.64 -4.65 -5.20
C ALA A 268 -6.37 -4.78 -6.06
N LEU A 269 -6.29 -4.03 -7.16
CA LEU A 269 -5.12 -3.98 -8.03
C LEU A 269 -3.88 -3.46 -7.30
N ILE A 270 -4.02 -2.32 -6.58
CA ILE A 270 -2.92 -1.72 -5.81
C ILE A 270 -2.45 -2.67 -4.70
N VAL A 271 -3.38 -3.14 -3.87
CA VAL A 271 -3.04 -3.96 -2.70
C VAL A 271 -2.58 -5.35 -3.11
N GLY A 272 -3.21 -5.95 -4.12
CA GLY A 272 -2.79 -7.25 -4.68
C GLY A 272 -1.36 -7.19 -5.24
N THR A 273 -1.02 -6.12 -5.96
CA THR A 273 0.35 -5.90 -6.45
C THR A 273 1.32 -5.67 -5.29
N ALA A 274 0.96 -4.86 -4.30
CA ALA A 274 1.78 -4.64 -3.12
C ALA A 274 2.08 -5.96 -2.39
N VAL A 275 1.05 -6.73 -2.04
CA VAL A 275 1.19 -8.02 -1.34
C VAL A 275 2.00 -9.02 -2.16
N SER A 276 1.78 -9.09 -3.47
CA SER A 276 2.50 -10.05 -4.33
C SER A 276 4.01 -9.80 -4.40
N LEU A 277 4.44 -8.54 -4.33
CA LEU A 277 5.84 -8.14 -4.50
C LEU A 277 6.59 -7.93 -3.19
N SER A 278 5.88 -7.59 -2.11
CA SER A 278 6.49 -7.28 -0.81
C SER A 278 5.99 -8.14 0.35
N GLY A 279 5.11 -9.12 0.10
CA GLY A 279 4.41 -9.81 1.18
C GLY A 279 3.36 -8.93 1.87
N THR A 280 2.84 -9.38 3.01
CA THR A 280 1.76 -8.65 3.69
C THR A 280 2.32 -7.51 4.54
N ILE A 281 1.86 -6.28 4.27
CA ILE A 281 2.19 -5.08 5.05
C ILE A 281 0.89 -4.51 5.61
N GLY A 282 0.74 -4.61 6.93
CA GLY A 282 -0.45 -4.10 7.63
C GLY A 282 -0.30 -2.67 8.13
N PHE A 283 -1.39 -2.12 8.65
CA PHE A 283 -1.51 -0.82 9.32
C PHE A 283 -1.33 0.43 8.45
N VAL A 284 -0.55 0.41 7.37
CA VAL A 284 -0.33 1.59 6.51
C VAL A 284 -1.66 2.10 5.96
N GLY A 285 -2.47 1.22 5.37
CA GLY A 285 -3.79 1.57 4.83
C GLY A 285 -4.84 1.96 5.87
N LEU A 286 -4.61 1.61 7.13
CA LEU A 286 -5.50 1.95 8.24
C LEU A 286 -5.12 3.27 8.89
N VAL A 287 -3.87 3.41 9.31
CA VAL A 287 -3.36 4.49 10.15
C VAL A 287 -3.18 5.78 9.36
N VAL A 288 -2.58 5.68 8.17
CA VAL A 288 -2.18 6.86 7.38
C VAL A 288 -3.37 7.76 7.00
N PRO A 289 -4.46 7.26 6.39
CA PRO A 289 -5.59 8.12 6.05
C PRO A 289 -6.30 8.67 7.30
N HIS A 290 -6.26 7.94 8.39
CA HIS A 290 -6.83 8.41 9.64
C HIS A 290 -6.04 9.60 10.21
N LEU A 291 -4.69 9.55 10.20
CA LEU A 291 -3.82 10.67 10.59
C LEU A 291 -4.09 11.92 9.76
N ILE A 292 -4.21 11.79 8.43
CA ILE A 292 -4.52 12.92 7.55
C ILE A 292 -5.87 13.53 7.90
N ARG A 293 -6.92 12.70 8.16
CA ARG A 293 -8.24 13.21 8.53
C ARG A 293 -8.25 13.91 9.89
N LEU A 294 -7.53 13.38 10.87
CA LEU A 294 -7.42 14.00 12.20
C LEU A 294 -6.71 15.36 12.15
N GLY A 295 -5.64 15.45 11.39
CA GLY A 295 -4.85 16.68 11.32
C GLY A 295 -5.46 17.75 10.42
N PHE A 296 -6.12 17.38 9.32
CA PHE A 296 -6.43 18.31 8.25
C PHE A 296 -7.87 18.20 7.70
N GLY A 297 -8.71 17.36 8.30
CA GLY A 297 -10.11 17.19 7.90
C GLY A 297 -10.34 16.10 6.86
N ALA A 298 -11.63 15.86 6.55
CA ALA A 298 -12.08 14.69 5.79
C ALA A 298 -12.24 14.93 4.28
N ASP A 299 -11.82 16.07 3.76
CA ASP A 299 -11.91 16.39 2.32
C ASP A 299 -10.99 15.47 1.51
N HIS A 300 -11.57 14.63 0.64
CA HIS A 300 -10.83 13.66 -0.17
C HIS A 300 -9.86 14.29 -1.16
N ARG A 301 -9.99 15.58 -1.45
CA ARG A 301 -9.02 16.34 -2.25
C ARG A 301 -7.64 16.38 -1.59
N LEU A 302 -7.60 16.41 -0.25
CA LEU A 302 -6.36 16.34 0.53
C LEU A 302 -6.09 14.92 1.02
N VAL A 303 -7.14 14.22 1.49
CA VAL A 303 -7.00 12.90 2.12
C VAL A 303 -6.35 11.89 1.17
N LEU A 304 -6.73 11.87 -0.11
CA LEU A 304 -6.17 10.90 -1.07
C LEU A 304 -4.69 11.17 -1.34
N PRO A 305 -4.25 12.32 -1.87
CA PRO A 305 -2.84 12.57 -2.13
C PRO A 305 -2.01 12.66 -0.84
N GLY A 306 -2.57 13.19 0.24
CA GLY A 306 -1.91 13.21 1.55
C GLY A 306 -1.65 11.82 2.10
N SER A 307 -2.60 10.88 1.91
CA SER A 307 -2.42 9.48 2.31
C SER A 307 -1.39 8.76 1.45
N PHE A 308 -1.29 9.09 0.16
CA PHE A 308 -0.22 8.59 -0.68
C PHE A 308 1.16 9.04 -0.16
N LEU A 309 1.34 10.34 0.05
CA LEU A 309 2.62 10.89 0.51
C LEU A 309 2.99 10.39 1.91
N LEU A 310 2.07 10.43 2.87
CA LEU A 310 2.34 9.98 4.24
C LEU A 310 2.56 8.47 4.30
N GLY A 311 1.84 7.67 3.48
CA GLY A 311 2.06 6.23 3.35
C GLY A 311 3.43 5.89 2.78
N SER A 312 3.87 6.65 1.77
CA SER A 312 5.23 6.57 1.21
C SER A 312 6.28 6.88 2.27
N ILE A 313 6.10 7.94 3.04
CA ILE A 313 7.00 8.34 4.14
C ILE A 313 7.05 7.25 5.20
N LEU A 314 5.90 6.76 5.66
CA LEU A 314 5.83 5.78 6.73
C LEU A 314 6.51 4.46 6.34
N LEU A 315 6.22 3.93 5.14
CA LEU A 315 6.81 2.66 4.71
C LEU A 315 8.31 2.80 4.39
N SER A 316 8.73 3.91 3.77
CA SER A 316 10.16 4.16 3.52
C SER A 316 10.94 4.38 4.81
N SER A 317 10.33 5.01 5.84
CA SER A 317 10.94 5.13 7.17
C SER A 317 11.03 3.78 7.86
N ALA A 318 10.00 2.95 7.78
CA ALA A 318 10.02 1.58 8.31
C ALA A 318 11.10 0.72 7.63
N ASP A 319 11.26 0.83 6.31
CA ASP A 319 12.31 0.14 5.56
C ASP A 319 13.72 0.62 5.98
N LEU A 320 13.89 1.94 6.15
CA LEU A 320 15.16 2.50 6.61
C LEU A 320 15.52 1.98 8.02
N LEU A 321 14.55 1.92 8.93
CA LEU A 321 14.74 1.34 10.27
C LEU A 321 15.04 -0.16 10.18
N ALA A 322 14.29 -0.92 9.37
CA ALA A 322 14.45 -2.35 9.19
C ALA A 322 15.87 -2.74 8.78
N ARG A 323 16.50 -1.95 7.90
CA ARG A 323 17.86 -2.18 7.38
C ARG A 323 18.97 -1.79 8.34
N ASN A 324 18.69 -0.92 9.32
CA ASN A 324 19.75 -0.34 10.15
C ASN A 324 19.72 -0.79 11.61
N LEU A 325 18.59 -1.35 12.12
CA LEU A 325 18.43 -1.69 13.54
C LEU A 325 19.21 -2.94 13.97
N VAL A 326 19.33 -3.94 13.10
CA VAL A 326 19.87 -5.27 13.47
C VAL A 326 20.90 -5.76 12.43
N GLN A 327 21.87 -4.90 12.09
CA GLN A 327 22.92 -5.25 11.14
C GLN A 327 23.81 -6.42 11.64
N PRO A 328 24.21 -7.37 10.77
CA PRO A 328 24.03 -7.39 9.30
C PRO A 328 22.69 -7.96 8.82
N ALA A 329 21.84 -8.47 9.73
CA ALA A 329 20.50 -8.94 9.36
C ALA A 329 19.53 -7.78 9.13
N GLU A 330 18.47 -8.02 8.35
CA GLU A 330 17.39 -7.06 8.14
C GLU A 330 16.13 -7.56 8.85
N LEU A 331 15.43 -6.67 9.53
CA LEU A 331 14.13 -6.97 10.12
C LEU A 331 13.05 -6.95 9.02
N PRO A 332 12.06 -7.88 9.07
CA PRO A 332 10.88 -7.75 8.23
C PRO A 332 10.13 -6.43 8.48
N ILE A 333 9.73 -5.75 7.41
CA ILE A 333 9.13 -4.41 7.49
C ILE A 333 7.79 -4.44 8.22
N GLY A 334 7.01 -5.52 8.05
CA GLY A 334 5.73 -5.70 8.71
C GLY A 334 5.81 -5.68 10.24
N ILE A 335 6.92 -6.14 10.82
CA ILE A 335 7.15 -6.02 12.26
C ILE A 335 7.20 -4.56 12.67
N ILE A 336 7.95 -3.72 11.95
CA ILE A 336 8.10 -2.30 12.26
C ILE A 336 6.78 -1.55 12.06
N THR A 337 6.08 -1.81 10.95
CA THR A 337 4.77 -1.17 10.70
C THR A 337 3.73 -1.59 11.72
N ALA A 338 3.74 -2.84 12.20
CA ALA A 338 2.85 -3.32 13.24
C ALA A 338 3.18 -2.70 14.61
N LEU A 339 4.47 -2.62 14.98
CA LEU A 339 4.91 -2.00 16.24
C LEU A 339 4.59 -0.50 16.31
N LEU A 340 4.60 0.19 15.19
CA LEU A 340 4.20 1.60 15.11
C LEU A 340 2.67 1.76 15.01
N GLY A 341 2.01 0.91 14.22
CA GLY A 341 0.59 1.03 13.91
C GLY A 341 -0.33 0.56 15.04
N ALA A 342 -0.05 -0.59 15.66
CA ALA A 342 -0.93 -1.17 16.66
C ALA A 342 -1.05 -0.31 17.93
N PRO A 343 0.03 0.21 18.56
CA PRO A 343 -0.07 1.09 19.72
C PRO A 343 -0.81 2.39 19.40
N PHE A 344 -0.56 2.96 18.22
CA PHE A 344 -1.26 4.15 17.77
C PHE A 344 -2.76 3.90 17.63
N PHE A 345 -3.15 2.75 17.07
CA PHE A 345 -4.56 2.40 16.91
C PHE A 345 -5.25 2.14 18.25
N ILE A 346 -4.58 1.49 19.20
CA ILE A 346 -5.07 1.31 20.58
C ILE A 346 -5.30 2.68 21.25
N TYR A 347 -4.32 3.60 21.14
CA TYR A 347 -4.45 4.96 21.64
C TYR A 347 -5.68 5.67 21.07
N LEU A 348 -5.92 5.55 19.77
CA LEU A 348 -7.10 6.13 19.13
C LEU A 348 -8.41 5.57 19.73
N ILE A 349 -8.53 4.24 19.87
CA ILE A 349 -9.74 3.61 20.40
C ILE A 349 -10.02 4.11 21.82
N VAL A 350 -8.99 4.21 22.67
CA VAL A 350 -9.15 4.68 24.04
C VAL A 350 -9.60 6.14 24.11
N ASN A 351 -9.06 7.00 23.22
CA ASN A 351 -9.43 8.41 23.20
C ASN A 351 -10.81 8.66 22.56
N PHE A 352 -11.24 7.84 21.59
CA PHE A 352 -12.61 7.93 21.07
C PHE A 352 -13.68 7.66 22.15
N LYS A 353 -13.40 6.83 23.16
CA LYS A 353 -14.29 6.60 24.29
C LYS A 353 -14.43 7.83 25.19
N LYS A 354 -13.35 8.63 25.34
CA LYS A 354 -13.37 9.83 26.22
C LYS A 354 -14.15 11.01 25.63
N VAL A 355 -14.34 11.07 24.33
CA VAL A 355 -15.06 12.16 23.65
C VAL A 355 -16.59 11.91 23.61
N LYS A 356 -17.04 10.70 23.89
CA LYS A 356 -18.48 10.32 23.93
C LYS A 356 -19.09 10.38 25.32
N HIS A 357 -18.34 10.74 26.33
CA HIS A 357 -18.78 11.03 27.71
C HIS A 357 -18.50 12.49 28.05
#